data_162de39f54731f599fe531eb100e4cb4
#
_entry.id   162de39f54731f599fe531eb100e4cb4
#
_cell.length_a   1.000
_cell.length_b   1.000
_cell.length_c   1.000
_cell.angle_alpha   90.00
_cell.angle_beta   90.00
_cell.angle_gamma   90.00
#
_symmetry.space_group_name_H-M   'P 1'
#
loop_
_entity.id
_entity.type
_entity.pdbx_description
1 polymer ?
#
loop_
_entity_poly.entity_id
_entity_poly.type
_entity_poly.pdbx_seq_one_letter_code
_entity_poly.pdbx_strand_id
1 'polypeptide(L)'
;MTEARANMKRSVCCLIAMLWLPLAGSANTALVPSPPTLNADSYLLVDFDTGAVLVEHNPDLQLPPASLTKLMTAYILAQELELGRLGLNDVVPVSRNAWSQNPVFEGSSLMWIEPGKPVTVAELERGIVISS
;
A
#
# COMPACT_ATOMS: atom_id res chain seq x y z
N MET A 1 6.74 24.31 73.96
CA MET A 1 7.35 23.22 73.18
C MET A 1 6.47 22.72 72.03
N THR A 2 5.23 23.10 71.90
CA THR A 2 4.25 22.63 70.91
C THR A 2 4.31 23.38 69.57
N GLU A 3 4.60 24.69 69.55
CA GLU A 3 4.62 25.49 68.30
C GLU A 3 5.83 25.22 67.40
N ALA A 4 6.98 24.94 68.00
CA ALA A 4 8.17 24.62 67.17
C ALA A 4 8.01 23.31 66.34
N ARG A 5 7.29 22.32 66.89
CA ARG A 5 6.99 21.07 66.19
C ARG A 5 5.96 21.23 65.05
N ALA A 6 5.02 22.16 65.16
CA ALA A 6 4.02 22.45 64.15
C ALA A 6 4.64 23.14 62.91
N ASN A 7 5.59 24.06 63.15
CA ASN A 7 6.29 24.79 62.09
C ASN A 7 7.26 23.88 61.34
N MET A 8 7.93 22.95 62.02
CA MET A 8 8.85 21.99 61.41
C MET A 8 8.10 21.01 60.47
N LYS A 9 6.89 20.56 60.84
CA LYS A 9 6.07 19.70 59.99
C LYS A 9 5.56 20.41 58.75
N ARG A 10 5.20 21.71 58.86
CA ARG A 10 4.78 22.53 57.71
C ARG A 10 5.92 22.77 56.71
N SER A 11 7.14 23.07 57.19
CA SER A 11 8.32 23.25 56.34
C SER A 11 8.74 21.97 55.61
N VAL A 12 8.64 20.81 56.26
CA VAL A 12 8.97 19.52 55.66
C VAL A 12 7.94 19.14 54.55
N CYS A 13 6.64 19.40 54.79
CA CYS A 13 5.62 19.17 53.76
C CYS A 13 5.79 20.06 52.54
N CYS A 14 6.18 21.33 52.68
CA CYS A 14 6.44 22.23 51.57
C CYS A 14 7.69 21.81 50.75
N LEU A 15 8.73 21.27 51.39
CA LEU A 15 9.92 20.77 50.71
C LEU A 15 9.67 19.48 49.91
N ILE A 16 8.79 18.60 50.40
CA ILE A 16 8.42 17.37 49.70
C ILE A 16 7.51 17.66 48.49
N ALA A 17 6.63 18.66 48.60
CA ALA A 17 5.75 19.07 47.49
C ALA A 17 6.53 19.71 46.32
N MET A 18 7.71 20.28 46.57
CA MET A 18 8.54 20.86 45.51
C MET A 18 9.33 19.83 44.69
N LEU A 19 9.45 18.57 45.18
CA LEU A 19 10.19 17.50 44.45
C LEU A 19 9.33 16.78 43.39
N TRP A 20 8.05 17.09 43.29
CA TRP A 20 7.11 16.50 42.37
C TRP A 20 6.72 17.44 41.22
N LEU A 21 7.57 18.42 40.86
CA LEU A 21 7.36 19.08 39.58
C LEU A 21 7.67 18.08 38.46
N PRO A 22 6.68 17.76 37.59
CA PRO A 22 7.00 16.97 36.41
C PRO A 22 8.02 17.76 35.57
N LEU A 23 9.16 17.16 35.29
CA LEU A 23 10.04 17.62 34.21
C LEU A 23 9.16 17.59 32.95
N ALA A 24 8.59 18.73 32.59
CA ALA A 24 8.00 18.90 31.27
C ALA A 24 9.16 18.77 30.26
N GLY A 25 9.45 17.54 29.87
CA GLY A 25 10.35 17.27 28.76
C GLY A 25 9.80 18.00 27.54
N SER A 26 10.54 18.99 27.07
CA SER A 26 10.27 19.60 25.76
C SER A 26 10.38 18.48 24.73
N ALA A 27 9.24 17.90 24.33
CA ALA A 27 9.19 17.05 23.16
C ALA A 27 9.67 17.94 22.00
N ASN A 28 10.90 17.71 21.54
CA ASN A 28 11.37 18.24 20.29
C ASN A 28 10.44 17.65 19.20
N THR A 29 9.37 18.35 18.89
CA THR A 29 8.57 18.07 17.70
C THR A 29 9.49 18.37 16.52
N ALA A 30 10.16 17.32 16.01
CA ALA A 30 10.81 17.43 14.73
C ALA A 30 9.77 17.97 13.75
N LEU A 31 10.05 19.11 13.14
CA LEU A 31 9.22 19.67 12.08
C LEU A 31 9.24 18.66 10.92
N VAL A 32 8.23 17.80 10.86
CA VAL A 32 8.02 16.93 9.72
C VAL A 32 7.49 17.82 8.61
N PRO A 33 8.22 17.96 7.49
CA PRO A 33 7.74 18.75 6.35
C PRO A 33 6.39 18.21 5.87
N SER A 34 5.52 19.10 5.42
CA SER A 34 4.28 18.68 4.76
C SER A 34 4.61 17.84 3.53
N PRO A 35 3.86 16.77 3.27
CA PRO A 35 4.05 15.96 2.08
C PRO A 35 3.85 16.80 0.81
N PRO A 36 4.51 16.43 -0.31
CA PRO A 36 4.33 17.13 -1.57
C PRO A 36 2.89 17.00 -2.06
N THR A 37 2.39 18.04 -2.73
CA THR A 37 1.09 17.97 -3.40
C THR A 37 1.19 17.05 -4.60
N LEU A 38 0.35 16.01 -4.65
CA LEU A 38 0.27 15.08 -5.78
C LEU A 38 -0.95 15.42 -6.64
N ASN A 39 -0.79 15.36 -7.96
CA ASN A 39 -1.91 15.46 -8.90
C ASN A 39 -2.55 14.07 -9.07
N ALA A 40 -3.26 13.61 -8.05
CA ALA A 40 -3.95 12.33 -8.02
C ALA A 40 -5.27 12.47 -7.25
N ASP A 41 -6.30 11.76 -7.71
CA ASP A 41 -7.63 11.79 -7.08
C ASP A 41 -7.65 11.07 -5.72
N SER A 42 -6.77 10.09 -5.55
CA SER A 42 -6.61 9.31 -4.32
C SER A 42 -5.18 8.83 -4.16
N TYR A 43 -4.68 8.83 -2.94
CA TYR A 43 -3.41 8.20 -2.57
C TYR A 43 -3.38 7.82 -1.09
N LEU A 44 -2.58 6.82 -0.79
CA LEU A 44 -2.32 6.33 0.56
C LEU A 44 -0.85 5.89 0.66
N LEU A 45 -0.12 6.45 1.61
CA LEU A 45 1.23 6.02 1.96
C LEU A 45 1.22 5.46 3.37
N VAL A 46 1.69 4.24 3.51
CA VAL A 46 1.71 3.49 4.76
C VAL A 46 3.13 3.04 5.06
N ASP A 47 3.54 3.15 6.30
CA ASP A 47 4.77 2.53 6.77
C ASP A 47 4.61 1.00 6.75
N PHE A 48 5.51 0.32 6.08
CA PHE A 48 5.41 -1.12 5.84
C PHE A 48 5.49 -1.94 7.13
N ASP A 49 6.37 -1.54 8.06
CA ASP A 49 6.65 -2.33 9.26
C ASP A 49 5.60 -2.12 10.36
N THR A 50 5.09 -0.91 10.48
CA THR A 50 4.18 -0.52 11.56
C THR A 50 2.72 -0.46 11.14
N GLY A 51 2.44 -0.36 9.84
CA GLY A 51 1.10 -0.12 9.31
C GLY A 51 0.60 1.32 9.53
N ALA A 52 1.45 2.22 10.04
CA ALA A 52 1.06 3.61 10.28
C ALA A 52 0.82 4.35 8.97
N VAL A 53 -0.32 5.04 8.86
CA VAL A 53 -0.62 5.92 7.74
C VAL A 53 0.25 7.18 7.85
N LEU A 54 1.09 7.41 6.85
CA LEU A 54 1.99 8.56 6.77
C LEU A 54 1.36 9.73 6.03
N VAL A 55 0.64 9.43 4.95
CA VAL A 55 -0.07 10.42 4.12
C VAL A 55 -1.26 9.75 3.47
N GLU A 56 -2.39 10.45 3.42
CA GLU A 56 -3.58 9.98 2.72
C GLU A 56 -4.35 11.13 2.06
N HIS A 57 -5.04 10.82 1.00
CA HIS A 57 -6.00 11.68 0.34
C HIS A 57 -7.08 10.81 -0.29
N ASN A 58 -8.33 10.98 0.13
CA ASN A 58 -9.47 10.18 -0.34
C ASN A 58 -9.18 8.67 -0.41
N PRO A 59 -8.63 8.02 0.65
CA PRO A 59 -8.12 6.64 0.56
C PRO A 59 -9.20 5.61 0.21
N ASP A 60 -10.47 5.89 0.53
CA ASP A 60 -11.62 5.02 0.28
C ASP A 60 -12.36 5.34 -1.04
N LEU A 61 -11.83 6.27 -1.85
CA LEU A 61 -12.43 6.60 -3.13
C LEU A 61 -12.37 5.40 -4.06
N GLN A 62 -13.54 4.96 -4.55
CA GLN A 62 -13.61 3.87 -5.50
C GLN A 62 -13.18 4.35 -6.88
N LEU A 63 -12.08 3.81 -7.35
CA LEU A 63 -11.51 4.07 -8.68
C LEU A 63 -11.40 2.79 -9.48
N PRO A 64 -11.49 2.84 -10.82
CA PRO A 64 -11.19 1.68 -11.65
C PRO A 64 -9.76 1.19 -11.39
N PRO A 65 -9.56 -0.12 -11.17
CA PRO A 65 -8.23 -0.66 -10.85
C PRO A 65 -7.25 -0.63 -12.03
N ALA A 66 -7.72 -0.37 -13.24
CA ALA A 66 -6.93 -0.35 -14.47
C ALA A 66 -6.02 -1.59 -14.57
N SER A 67 -4.73 -1.41 -14.87
CA SER A 67 -3.75 -2.50 -14.99
C SER A 67 -3.50 -3.29 -13.70
N LEU A 68 -3.92 -2.80 -12.53
CA LEU A 68 -3.85 -3.59 -11.29
C LEU A 68 -4.66 -4.89 -11.39
N THR A 69 -5.68 -4.94 -12.26
CA THR A 69 -6.43 -6.16 -12.59
C THR A 69 -5.52 -7.31 -13.04
N LYS A 70 -4.39 -7.00 -13.71
CA LYS A 70 -3.42 -8.00 -14.18
C LYS A 70 -2.72 -8.75 -13.04
N LEU A 71 -2.64 -8.17 -11.84
CA LEU A 71 -2.12 -8.86 -10.66
C LEU A 71 -2.98 -10.09 -10.32
N MET A 72 -4.31 -9.96 -10.40
CA MET A 72 -5.20 -11.10 -10.19
C MET A 72 -5.04 -12.14 -11.30
N THR A 73 -4.92 -11.72 -12.56
CA THR A 73 -4.66 -12.64 -13.69
C THR A 73 -3.37 -13.42 -13.48
N ALA A 74 -2.27 -12.73 -13.11
CA ALA A 74 -0.98 -13.36 -12.84
C ALA A 74 -1.05 -14.31 -11.62
N TYR A 75 -1.77 -13.92 -10.58
CA TYR A 75 -1.97 -14.76 -9.39
C TYR A 75 -2.72 -16.06 -9.74
N ILE A 76 -3.81 -15.98 -10.50
CA ILE A 76 -4.55 -17.16 -10.95
C ILE A 76 -3.67 -18.05 -11.83
N LEU A 77 -2.92 -17.46 -12.76
CA LEU A 77 -1.98 -18.21 -13.61
C LEU A 77 -0.94 -18.97 -12.77
N ALA A 78 -0.34 -18.31 -11.78
CA ALA A 78 0.63 -18.94 -10.89
C ALA A 78 0.02 -20.14 -10.14
N GLN A 79 -1.21 -20.00 -9.64
CA GLN A 79 -1.93 -21.10 -8.99
C GLN A 79 -2.19 -22.29 -9.94
N GLU A 80 -2.59 -22.01 -11.18
CA GLU A 80 -2.84 -23.07 -12.18
C GLU A 80 -1.56 -23.81 -12.56
N LEU A 81 -0.42 -23.10 -12.66
CA LEU A 81 0.89 -23.68 -12.90
C LEU A 81 1.35 -24.53 -11.70
N GLU A 82 1.21 -24.04 -10.49
CA GLU A 82 1.59 -24.75 -9.26
C GLU A 82 0.79 -26.04 -9.07
N LEU A 83 -0.50 -26.02 -9.42
CA LEU A 83 -1.37 -27.20 -9.37
C LEU A 83 -1.18 -28.16 -10.54
N GLY A 84 -0.30 -27.84 -11.49
CA GLY A 84 -0.03 -28.66 -12.66
C GLY A 84 -1.20 -28.76 -13.65
N ARG A 85 -2.17 -27.85 -13.57
CA ARG A 85 -3.30 -27.79 -14.51
C ARG A 85 -2.96 -27.07 -15.80
N LEU A 86 -1.92 -26.25 -15.79
CA LEU A 86 -1.30 -25.61 -16.94
C LEU A 86 0.20 -25.85 -16.92
N GLY A 87 0.81 -25.88 -18.11
CA GLY A 87 2.25 -25.88 -18.30
C GLY A 87 2.69 -24.62 -19.06
N LEU A 88 3.89 -24.12 -18.78
CA LEU A 88 4.43 -22.94 -19.47
C LEU A 88 4.52 -23.12 -21.00
N ASN A 89 4.70 -24.36 -21.48
CA ASN A 89 4.79 -24.69 -22.88
C ASN A 89 3.44 -25.04 -23.53
N ASP A 90 2.35 -25.02 -22.77
CA ASP A 90 1.02 -25.28 -23.32
C ASP A 90 0.66 -24.19 -24.32
N VAL A 91 0.11 -24.60 -25.45
CA VAL A 91 -0.33 -23.69 -26.52
C VAL A 91 -1.78 -23.28 -26.25
N VAL A 92 -1.99 -21.97 -26.19
CA VAL A 92 -3.30 -21.37 -25.96
C VAL A 92 -3.87 -20.80 -27.26
N PRO A 93 -5.08 -21.18 -27.66
CA PRO A 93 -5.72 -20.58 -28.82
C PRO A 93 -6.23 -19.17 -28.48
N VAL A 94 -5.87 -18.20 -29.29
CA VAL A 94 -6.41 -16.83 -29.17
C VAL A 94 -7.77 -16.74 -29.86
N SER A 95 -8.81 -16.45 -29.11
CA SER A 95 -10.14 -16.24 -29.66
C SER A 95 -10.30 -14.87 -30.32
N ARG A 96 -11.29 -14.72 -31.20
CA ARG A 96 -11.63 -13.41 -31.78
C ARG A 96 -12.05 -12.40 -30.69
N ASN A 97 -12.68 -12.85 -29.62
CA ASN A 97 -13.07 -11.98 -28.49
C ASN A 97 -11.87 -11.44 -27.72
N ALA A 98 -10.78 -12.23 -27.62
CA ALA A 98 -9.55 -11.82 -26.96
C ALA A 98 -8.56 -11.09 -27.89
N TRP A 99 -8.93 -10.91 -29.17
CA TRP A 99 -8.06 -10.25 -30.13
C TRP A 99 -7.94 -8.76 -29.86
N SER A 100 -6.72 -8.24 -29.93
CA SER A 100 -6.39 -6.84 -29.69
C SER A 100 -7.15 -5.82 -30.55
N GLN A 101 -7.66 -6.24 -31.73
CA GLN A 101 -8.49 -5.40 -32.59
C GLN A 101 -9.98 -5.40 -32.22
N ASN A 102 -10.39 -6.11 -31.17
CA ASN A 102 -11.75 -6.00 -30.66
C ASN A 102 -11.96 -4.60 -30.05
N PRO A 103 -12.96 -3.84 -30.50
CA PRO A 103 -13.20 -2.46 -30.01
C PRO A 103 -13.37 -2.33 -28.51
N VAL A 104 -13.74 -3.42 -27.81
CA VAL A 104 -13.87 -3.43 -26.35
C VAL A 104 -12.53 -3.13 -25.64
N PHE A 105 -11.40 -3.30 -26.32
CA PHE A 105 -10.06 -3.05 -25.78
C PHE A 105 -9.47 -1.70 -26.20
N GLU A 106 -10.25 -0.84 -26.84
CA GLU A 106 -9.78 0.48 -27.24
C GLU A 106 -9.23 1.26 -26.03
N GLY A 107 -8.03 1.83 -26.20
CA GLY A 107 -7.31 2.54 -25.10
C GLY A 107 -6.58 1.66 -24.08
N SER A 108 -6.67 0.33 -24.22
CA SER A 108 -5.96 -0.60 -23.35
C SER A 108 -4.53 -0.87 -23.82
N SER A 109 -3.64 -1.22 -22.88
CA SER A 109 -2.32 -1.80 -23.19
C SER A 109 -2.52 -3.23 -23.67
N LEU A 110 -1.96 -3.58 -24.84
CA LEU A 110 -2.29 -4.82 -25.53
C LEU A 110 -1.04 -5.58 -25.97
N MET A 111 -1.12 -6.91 -25.90
CA MET A 111 -0.23 -7.82 -26.61
C MET A 111 -0.84 -8.12 -27.98
N TRP A 112 -0.15 -7.73 -29.05
CA TRP A 112 -0.64 -7.82 -30.43
C TRP A 112 -0.56 -9.24 -30.98
N ILE A 113 -1.45 -10.13 -30.52
CA ILE A 113 -1.54 -11.52 -30.97
C ILE A 113 -2.78 -11.69 -31.85
N GLU A 114 -2.60 -12.29 -33.01
CA GLU A 114 -3.68 -12.57 -33.97
C GLU A 114 -4.40 -13.89 -33.64
N PRO A 115 -5.71 -13.97 -33.86
CA PRO A 115 -6.44 -15.24 -33.78
C PRO A 115 -5.83 -16.30 -34.72
N GLY A 116 -5.76 -17.53 -34.23
CA GLY A 116 -5.18 -18.66 -34.99
C GLY A 116 -3.66 -18.74 -34.97
N LYS A 117 -2.96 -17.77 -34.40
CA LYS A 117 -1.53 -17.90 -34.10
C LYS A 117 -1.34 -18.70 -32.83
N PRO A 118 -0.46 -19.68 -32.79
CA PRO A 118 -0.12 -20.37 -31.56
C PRO A 118 0.64 -19.41 -30.63
N VAL A 119 0.27 -19.39 -29.39
CA VAL A 119 0.96 -18.66 -28.32
C VAL A 119 1.05 -19.54 -27.10
N THR A 120 2.19 -19.59 -26.44
CA THR A 120 2.39 -20.39 -25.25
C THR A 120 1.97 -19.64 -23.99
N VAL A 121 1.69 -20.36 -22.91
CA VAL A 121 1.41 -19.80 -21.58
C VAL A 121 2.56 -18.89 -21.13
N ALA A 122 3.82 -19.29 -21.36
CA ALA A 122 4.99 -18.48 -21.03
C ALA A 122 5.04 -17.14 -21.79
N GLU A 123 4.63 -17.13 -23.07
CA GLU A 123 4.56 -15.89 -23.85
C GLU A 123 3.42 -14.97 -23.35
N LEU A 124 2.28 -15.54 -22.99
CA LEU A 124 1.17 -14.78 -22.39
C LEU A 124 1.54 -14.20 -21.03
N GLU A 125 2.22 -14.96 -20.18
CA GLU A 125 2.73 -14.48 -18.89
C GLU A 125 3.63 -13.26 -19.07
N ARG A 126 4.60 -13.34 -19.98
CA ARG A 126 5.46 -12.19 -20.33
C ARG A 126 4.65 -11.02 -20.87
N GLY A 127 3.64 -11.29 -21.69
CA GLY A 127 2.73 -10.26 -22.21
C GLY A 127 2.01 -9.50 -21.11
N ILE A 128 1.51 -10.19 -20.09
CA ILE A 128 0.84 -9.58 -18.93
C ILE A 128 1.79 -8.61 -18.20
N VAL A 129 3.05 -8.98 -18.03
CA VAL A 129 4.03 -8.22 -17.23
C VAL A 129 4.70 -7.11 -18.05
N ILE A 130 5.06 -7.39 -19.30
CA ILE A 130 5.94 -6.51 -20.10
C ILE A 130 5.14 -5.60 -21.03
N SER A 131 4.07 -6.13 -21.65
CA SER A 131 3.26 -5.36 -22.64
C SER A 131 2.12 -4.56 -22.01
N SER A 132 2.13 -4.45 -20.70
CA SER A 132 1.12 -3.74 -19.92
C SER A 132 1.33 -2.22 -19.91
#